data_4f0d6a65e13a127fc588637f3a8f5c2d
#
_entry.id   4f0d6a65e13a127fc588637f3a8f5c2d
#
_cell.length_a   1.000
_cell.length_b   1.000
_cell.length_c   1.000
_cell.angle_alpha   90.00
_cell.angle_beta   90.00
_cell.angle_gamma   90.00
#
_symmetry.space_group_name_H-M   'P 1'
#
loop_
_entity.id
_entity.type
_entity.pdbx_description
1 polymer ?
#
loop_
_entity_poly.entity_id
_entity_poly.type
_entity_poly.pdbx_seq_one_letter_code
_entity_poly.pdbx_strand_id
1 'polypeptide(L)'
;MRSEQEVNRAIEQYSDTVRRLCLIHLKNDADTEDIFQTVFLKYVLSSVSFESEEHEKAWFIRVTINACRDLLRSFFRSRTTPLHELMERPAEL
;
A
#
# COMPACT_ATOMS: atom_id res chain seq x y z
N MET A 1 -17.92 -9.79 3.06
CA MET A 1 -16.91 -9.89 2.01
C MET A 1 -17.52 -9.47 0.67
N ARG A 2 -16.77 -8.81 -0.18
CA ARG A 2 -17.31 -8.30 -1.42
C ARG A 2 -17.47 -9.42 -2.44
N SER A 3 -18.42 -9.22 -3.37
CA SER A 3 -18.66 -10.22 -4.40
C SER A 3 -17.54 -10.20 -5.43
N GLU A 4 -17.44 -11.30 -6.17
CA GLU A 4 -16.45 -11.41 -7.23
C GLU A 4 -16.65 -10.31 -8.27
N GLN A 5 -17.91 -10.01 -8.59
CA GLN A 5 -18.21 -8.97 -9.56
C GLN A 5 -17.74 -7.60 -9.10
N GLU A 6 -17.96 -7.29 -7.82
CA GLU A 6 -17.48 -6.04 -7.25
C GLU A 6 -15.98 -5.93 -7.32
N VAL A 7 -15.28 -7.02 -6.97
CA VAL A 7 -13.83 -7.02 -6.96
C VAL A 7 -13.29 -6.86 -8.36
N ASN A 8 -13.86 -7.58 -9.33
CA ASN A 8 -13.40 -7.49 -10.71
C ASN A 8 -13.59 -6.08 -11.26
N ARG A 9 -14.71 -5.45 -10.95
CA ARG A 9 -14.96 -4.09 -11.39
C ARG A 9 -13.94 -3.13 -10.79
N ALA A 10 -13.65 -3.30 -9.51
CA ALA A 10 -12.70 -2.42 -8.85
C ALA A 10 -11.29 -2.60 -9.42
N ILE A 11 -10.92 -3.85 -9.71
CA ILE A 11 -9.62 -4.11 -10.32
C ILE A 11 -9.52 -3.40 -11.66
N GLU A 12 -10.54 -3.52 -12.50
CA GLU A 12 -10.54 -2.85 -13.79
C GLU A 12 -10.44 -1.34 -13.65
N GLN A 13 -11.14 -0.81 -12.67
CA GLN A 13 -11.27 0.63 -12.54
C GLN A 13 -10.07 1.28 -11.86
N TYR A 14 -9.47 0.60 -10.89
CA TYR A 14 -8.47 1.24 -10.03
C TYR A 14 -7.08 0.65 -10.13
N SER A 15 -6.86 -0.39 -10.93
CA SER A 15 -5.55 -1.02 -11.02
C SER A 15 -4.46 -0.03 -11.42
N ASP A 16 -4.74 0.77 -12.44
CA ASP A 16 -3.76 1.74 -12.92
C ASP A 16 -3.40 2.74 -11.84
N THR A 17 -4.42 3.25 -11.16
CA THR A 17 -4.19 4.24 -10.11
C THR A 17 -3.30 3.66 -9.02
N VAL A 18 -3.62 2.44 -8.58
CA VAL A 18 -2.86 1.81 -7.51
C VAL A 18 -1.43 1.55 -7.95
N ARG A 19 -1.23 1.01 -9.16
CA ARG A 19 0.10 0.71 -9.64
C ARG A 19 0.95 1.97 -9.81
N ARG A 20 0.35 3.02 -10.33
CA ARG A 20 1.08 4.28 -10.50
C ARG A 20 1.54 4.84 -9.17
N LEU A 21 0.66 4.83 -8.19
CA LEU A 21 1.03 5.32 -6.86
C LEU A 21 2.16 4.49 -6.28
N CYS A 22 2.09 3.18 -6.45
CA CYS A 22 3.14 2.31 -5.94
C CYS A 22 4.47 2.60 -6.62
N LEU A 23 4.46 2.73 -7.95
CA LEU A 23 5.69 2.98 -8.67
C LEU A 23 6.31 4.32 -8.30
N ILE A 24 5.48 5.33 -8.08
CA ILE A 24 5.97 6.63 -7.66
C ILE A 24 6.65 6.54 -6.30
N HIS A 25 6.07 5.81 -5.38
CA HIS A 25 6.58 5.76 -4.01
C HIS A 25 7.67 4.72 -3.83
N LEU A 26 7.57 3.58 -4.51
CA LEU A 26 8.47 2.46 -4.26
C LEU A 26 9.54 2.29 -5.33
N LYS A 27 9.22 2.66 -6.57
CA LYS A 27 10.14 2.59 -7.71
C LYS A 27 10.71 1.19 -7.90
N ASN A 28 9.85 0.19 -7.73
CA ASN A 28 10.26 -1.21 -7.67
C ASN A 28 9.07 -2.07 -8.04
N ASP A 29 9.23 -2.93 -9.04
CA ASP A 29 8.12 -3.73 -9.55
C ASP A 29 7.66 -4.79 -8.56
N ALA A 30 8.61 -5.44 -7.90
CA ALA A 30 8.26 -6.52 -6.97
C ALA A 30 7.45 -5.97 -5.80
N ASP A 31 7.89 -4.86 -5.24
CA ASP A 31 7.18 -4.24 -4.12
C ASP A 31 5.84 -3.70 -4.57
N THR A 32 5.77 -3.19 -5.80
CA THR A 32 4.52 -2.69 -6.36
C THR A 32 3.48 -3.80 -6.41
N GLU A 33 3.88 -5.00 -6.86
CA GLU A 33 2.94 -6.12 -6.91
C GLU A 33 2.48 -6.54 -5.53
N ASP A 34 3.39 -6.53 -4.57
CA ASP A 34 3.04 -6.88 -3.20
C ASP A 34 2.01 -5.91 -2.63
N ILE A 35 2.23 -4.63 -2.83
CA ILE A 35 1.31 -3.61 -2.32
C ILE A 35 -0.01 -3.68 -3.07
N PHE A 36 0.05 -3.91 -4.39
CA PHE A 36 -1.16 -4.05 -5.19
C PHE A 36 -2.05 -5.14 -4.61
N GLN A 37 -1.47 -6.30 -4.35
CA GLN A 37 -2.23 -7.41 -3.79
C GLN A 37 -2.77 -7.08 -2.40
N THR A 38 -1.96 -6.43 -1.59
CA THR A 38 -2.37 -6.04 -0.25
C THR A 38 -3.57 -5.12 -0.29
N VAL A 39 -3.54 -4.13 -1.17
CA VAL A 39 -4.61 -3.14 -1.27
C VAL A 39 -5.92 -3.80 -1.70
N PHE A 40 -5.86 -4.66 -2.71
CA PHE A 40 -7.08 -5.30 -3.19
C PHE A 40 -7.58 -6.36 -2.23
N LEU A 41 -6.69 -7.01 -1.48
CA LEU A 41 -7.11 -7.91 -0.43
C LEU A 41 -7.87 -7.15 0.66
N LYS A 42 -7.37 -5.98 1.02
CA LYS A 42 -8.07 -5.15 2.01
C LYS A 42 -9.44 -4.74 1.49
N TYR A 43 -9.54 -4.45 0.20
CA TYR A 43 -10.81 -4.11 -0.39
C TYR A 43 -11.79 -5.29 -0.30
N VAL A 44 -11.33 -6.48 -0.63
CA VAL A 44 -12.17 -7.68 -0.59
C VAL A 44 -12.70 -7.92 0.81
N LEU A 45 -11.86 -7.72 1.82
CA LEU A 45 -12.22 -8.00 3.19
C LEU A 45 -12.96 -6.85 3.87
N SER A 46 -12.96 -5.68 3.25
CA SER A 46 -13.60 -4.50 3.82
C SER A 46 -15.11 -4.59 3.69
N SER A 47 -15.81 -4.07 4.70
CA SER A 47 -17.26 -3.97 4.66
C SER A 47 -17.72 -2.54 4.45
N VAL A 48 -16.80 -1.65 4.06
CA VAL A 48 -17.12 -0.25 3.84
C VAL A 48 -18.08 -0.10 2.67
N SER A 49 -19.12 0.71 2.87
CA SER A 49 -20.02 1.09 1.80
C SER A 49 -19.61 2.46 1.30
N PHE A 50 -19.37 2.56 0.01
CA PHE A 50 -18.92 3.81 -0.57
C PHE A 50 -20.12 4.59 -1.09
N GLU A 51 -20.14 5.89 -0.79
CA GLU A 51 -21.25 6.75 -1.18
C GLU A 51 -21.19 7.16 -2.63
N SER A 52 -20.00 7.09 -3.23
CA SER A 52 -19.79 7.49 -4.61
C SER A 52 -18.53 6.86 -5.13
N GLU A 53 -18.32 6.97 -6.45
CA GLU A 53 -17.06 6.52 -7.04
C GLU A 53 -15.89 7.33 -6.53
N GLU A 54 -16.12 8.61 -6.28
CA GLU A 54 -15.06 9.46 -5.75
C GLU A 54 -14.64 9.03 -4.37
N HIS A 55 -15.61 8.65 -3.56
CA HIS A 55 -15.32 8.14 -2.22
C HIS A 55 -14.53 6.85 -2.31
N GLU A 56 -14.92 5.96 -3.19
CA GLU A 56 -14.22 4.69 -3.38
C GLU A 56 -12.80 4.92 -3.88
N LYS A 57 -12.64 5.80 -4.85
CA LYS A 57 -11.31 6.12 -5.38
C LYS A 57 -10.41 6.71 -4.30
N ALA A 58 -10.95 7.59 -3.50
CA ALA A 58 -10.19 8.19 -2.39
C ALA A 58 -9.72 7.13 -1.41
N TRP A 59 -10.56 6.13 -1.17
CA TRP A 59 -10.20 5.03 -0.30
C TRP A 59 -9.00 4.26 -0.86
N PHE A 60 -9.04 3.93 -2.17
CA PHE A 60 -7.93 3.22 -2.79
C PHE A 60 -6.64 4.03 -2.73
N ILE A 61 -6.73 5.33 -2.98
CA ILE A 61 -5.55 6.18 -2.94
C ILE A 61 -4.96 6.21 -1.53
N ARG A 62 -5.80 6.41 -0.52
CA ARG A 62 -5.34 6.49 0.86
C ARG A 62 -4.74 5.18 1.32
N VAL A 63 -5.41 4.07 1.05
CA VAL A 63 -4.92 2.77 1.49
C VAL A 63 -3.61 2.43 0.80
N THR A 64 -3.49 2.75 -0.49
CA THR A 64 -2.27 2.50 -1.24
C THR A 64 -1.11 3.30 -0.67
N ILE A 65 -1.32 4.59 -0.45
CA ILE A 65 -0.25 5.44 0.07
C ILE A 65 0.17 4.98 1.46
N ASN A 66 -0.80 4.64 2.29
CA ASN A 66 -0.48 4.16 3.64
C ASN A 66 0.31 2.85 3.58
N ALA A 67 -0.06 1.95 2.68
CA ALA A 67 0.65 0.68 2.55
C ALA A 67 2.08 0.90 2.07
N CYS A 68 2.27 1.81 1.12
CA CYS A 68 3.60 2.13 0.64
C CYS A 68 4.45 2.74 1.76
N ARG A 69 3.87 3.64 2.51
CA ARG A 69 4.61 4.27 3.61
C ARG A 69 4.98 3.25 4.68
N ASP A 70 4.08 2.33 4.96
CA ASP A 70 4.36 1.29 5.94
C ASP A 70 5.51 0.40 5.48
N LEU A 71 5.52 0.05 4.19
CA LEU A 71 6.59 -0.77 3.65
C LEU A 71 7.93 -0.05 3.72
N LEU A 72 7.96 1.22 3.34
CA LEU A 72 9.18 2.00 3.40
C LEU A 72 9.67 2.18 4.83
N ARG A 73 8.75 2.36 5.74
CA ARG A 73 9.12 2.48 7.15
C ARG A 73 9.71 1.17 7.67
N SER A 74 9.14 0.07 7.22
CA SER A 74 9.65 -1.25 7.59
C SER A 74 11.07 -1.46 7.06
N PHE A 75 11.30 -1.05 5.83
CA PHE A 75 12.61 -1.10 5.20
C PHE A 75 13.63 -0.30 6.01
N PHE A 76 13.27 0.90 6.32
CA PHE A 76 14.12 1.80 7.09
C PHE A 76 14.46 1.20 8.43
N ARG A 77 13.47 0.65 9.09
CA ARG A 77 13.67 0.05 10.40
C ARG A 77 14.62 -1.13 10.33
N SER A 78 14.46 -1.96 9.31
CA SER A 78 15.32 -3.11 9.12
C SER A 78 16.76 -2.71 8.91
N ARG A 79 16.98 -1.67 8.13
CA ARG A 79 18.33 -1.20 7.85
C ARG A 79 18.93 -0.49 9.02
N THR A 80 18.13 0.31 9.68
CA THR A 80 18.61 1.17 10.75
C THR A 80 18.95 0.38 11.99
N THR A 81 18.16 -0.65 12.27
CA THR A 81 18.32 -1.38 13.51
C THR A 81 19.71 -1.96 13.69
N PRO A 82 20.24 -2.70 12.71
CA PRO A 82 21.62 -3.22 12.88
C PRO A 82 22.64 -2.11 13.07
N LEU A 83 22.49 -1.05 12.31
CA LEU A 83 23.40 0.06 12.42
C LEU A 83 23.31 0.70 13.79
N HIS A 84 22.08 0.89 14.22
CA HIS A 84 21.81 1.48 15.52
C HIS A 84 22.44 0.65 16.63
N GLU A 85 22.30 -0.65 16.55
CA GLU A 85 22.86 -1.55 17.54
C GLU A 85 24.37 -1.46 17.56
N LEU A 86 24.97 -1.38 16.41
CA LEU A 86 26.41 -1.30 16.31
C LEU A 86 26.93 -0.01 16.90
N MET A 87 26.30 1.07 16.55
CA MET A 87 26.72 2.37 17.01
C MET A 87 26.30 2.61 18.44
N GLU A 88 25.24 2.02 18.74
CA GLU A 88 24.72 2.19 20.05
C GLU A 88 24.43 3.57 20.30
N ARG A 89 24.50 3.95 19.65
CA ARG A 89 24.44 4.81 19.48
C ARG A 89 24.42 5.82 19.16
N PRO A 90 24.32 5.99 19.45
CA PRO A 90 24.25 7.04 19.33
C PRO A 90 24.04 7.85 18.33
N ALA A 91 24.21 8.05 18.26
CA ALA A 91 24.09 8.77 17.48
C ALA A 91 23.51 8.87 16.40
N GLU A 92 23.34 8.54 16.37
CA GLU A 92 22.91 8.60 15.50
C GLU A 92 22.50 9.02 14.72
N LEU A 93 22.61 8.90 14.72
CA LEU A 93 22.25 9.27 13.90
C LEU A 93 21.67 9.94 13.60
#